data_8b7133a2f60f7754635cc0cb15f9ddbb
#
_entry.id   8b7133a2f60f7754635cc0cb15f9ddbb
#
_cell.length_a   1.000
_cell.length_b   1.000
_cell.length_c   1.000
_cell.angle_alpha   90.00
_cell.angle_beta   90.00
_cell.angle_gamma   90.00
#
_symmetry.space_group_name_H-M   'P 1'
#
loop_
_entity.id
_entity.type
_entity.pdbx_description
1 polymer ?
#
loop_
_entity_poly.entity_id
_entity_poly.type
_entity_poly.pdbx_seq_one_letter_code
_entity_poly.pdbx_strand_id
1 'polypeptide(L)'
;MITAEQLKDIKERTEALNRYLDIEGKKIQVEEEQLRTQAPGFWDDQKAAEAQMKKVKGLQQWISGYNEVKTLADEVQLAFDFYKDELVTEEEVDDAYVKAITAVEALELKNMLREEADQMDCVLKINSGACGTESQDWASMLMRMYLRYAETHGYKATIANLQEGDEAGIKTCTIEISGDYAYGYLKGENGVHRLVRVSPYNAQGKRMTSFASVFVTPLVDDTIEVNIEPARMSWDTFRSGGAGGQNVNKVESGVRLRYQYKDPYTGEEEEILIENTETRDQPKNRENALRLLRSMLYDKELQHRMAEQAKVEAGKKKIEWGSQIRSYVFDDRRVKDHRTNFQTSDVNGVMDGKIDGFIKAYLMEFAGSGE
;
A
#
# COMPACT_ATOMS: atom_id res chain seq x y z
N MET A 1 -28.83 -23.28 13.26
CA MET A 1 -29.04 -22.54 14.52
C MET A 1 -27.74 -22.45 15.31
N ILE A 2 -27.39 -21.26 15.78
CA ILE A 2 -26.20 -21.04 16.62
C ILE A 2 -26.36 -21.69 17.99
N THR A 3 -25.25 -22.12 18.57
CA THR A 3 -25.20 -22.68 19.92
C THR A 3 -25.00 -21.57 20.96
N ALA A 4 -25.39 -21.85 22.23
CA ALA A 4 -25.14 -20.96 23.35
C ALA A 4 -23.62 -20.70 23.55
N GLU A 5 -22.78 -21.65 23.18
CA GLU A 5 -21.32 -21.53 23.21
C GLU A 5 -20.80 -20.52 22.17
N GLN A 6 -21.33 -20.54 20.95
CA GLN A 6 -21.02 -19.56 19.92
C GLN A 6 -21.44 -18.14 20.30
N LEU A 7 -22.62 -18.00 20.95
CA LEU A 7 -23.10 -16.73 21.46
C LEU A 7 -22.16 -16.19 22.57
N LYS A 8 -21.70 -17.06 23.45
CA LYS A 8 -20.77 -16.72 24.52
C LYS A 8 -19.40 -16.30 23.94
N ASP A 9 -18.89 -17.06 22.96
CA ASP A 9 -17.61 -16.79 22.28
C ASP A 9 -17.60 -15.39 21.63
N ILE A 10 -18.63 -15.04 20.87
CA ILE A 10 -18.68 -13.72 20.21
C ILE A 10 -18.69 -12.58 21.23
N LYS A 11 -19.35 -12.77 22.36
CA LYS A 11 -19.39 -11.77 23.45
C LYS A 11 -18.02 -11.61 24.11
N GLU A 12 -17.37 -12.72 24.46
CA GLU A 12 -16.03 -12.72 25.08
C GLU A 12 -15.01 -12.08 24.15
N ARG A 13 -15.06 -12.37 22.83
CA ARG A 13 -14.18 -11.75 21.81
C ARG A 13 -14.44 -10.26 21.67
N THR A 14 -15.70 -9.82 21.69
CA THR A 14 -16.05 -8.40 21.65
C THR A 14 -15.54 -7.65 22.88
N GLU A 15 -15.67 -8.24 24.06
CA GLU A 15 -15.13 -7.66 25.31
C GLU A 15 -13.59 -7.64 25.32
N ALA A 16 -12.95 -8.67 24.76
CA ALA A 16 -11.50 -8.72 24.59
C ALA A 16 -11.01 -7.60 23.66
N LEU A 17 -11.69 -7.36 22.53
CA LEU A 17 -11.39 -6.27 21.61
C LEU A 17 -11.49 -4.89 22.31
N ASN A 18 -12.50 -4.68 23.16
CA ASN A 18 -12.59 -3.43 23.93
C ASN A 18 -11.33 -3.16 24.75
N ARG A 19 -10.83 -4.18 25.43
CA ARG A 19 -9.63 -4.08 26.27
C ARG A 19 -8.35 -3.90 25.46
N TYR A 20 -8.17 -4.72 24.39
CA TYR A 20 -6.97 -4.64 23.57
C TYR A 20 -6.85 -3.36 22.75
N LEU A 21 -7.98 -2.82 22.32
CA LEU A 21 -8.03 -1.57 21.56
C LEU A 21 -8.02 -0.33 22.46
N ASP A 22 -8.21 -0.49 23.79
CA ASP A 22 -8.34 0.61 24.74
C ASP A 22 -9.33 1.68 24.24
N ILE A 23 -10.56 1.28 23.99
CA ILE A 23 -11.58 2.14 23.38
C ILE A 23 -11.88 3.36 24.26
N GLU A 24 -11.93 3.18 25.58
CA GLU A 24 -12.18 4.31 26.50
C GLU A 24 -11.01 5.32 26.49
N GLY A 25 -9.77 4.85 26.50
CA GLY A 25 -8.60 5.71 26.33
C GLY A 25 -8.60 6.46 24.99
N LYS A 26 -9.00 5.78 23.90
CA LYS A 26 -9.12 6.44 22.58
C LYS A 26 -10.21 7.50 22.52
N LYS A 27 -11.34 7.32 23.24
CA LYS A 27 -12.38 8.36 23.34
C LYS A 27 -11.84 9.62 24.00
N ILE A 28 -11.11 9.47 25.12
CA ILE A 28 -10.47 10.59 25.82
C ILE A 28 -9.46 11.28 24.89
N GLN A 29 -8.62 10.51 24.20
CA GLN A 29 -7.66 11.05 23.23
C GLN A 29 -8.34 11.83 22.10
N VAL A 30 -9.45 11.34 21.56
CA VAL A 30 -10.21 12.06 20.54
C VAL A 30 -10.70 13.41 21.07
N GLU A 31 -11.24 13.46 22.28
CA GLU A 31 -11.69 14.72 22.89
C GLU A 31 -10.53 15.70 23.07
N GLU A 32 -9.39 15.25 23.60
CA GLU A 32 -8.19 16.07 23.76
C GLU A 32 -7.64 16.59 22.44
N GLU A 33 -7.53 15.73 21.43
CA GLU A 33 -6.99 16.10 20.11
C GLU A 33 -7.98 17.01 19.35
N GLN A 34 -9.29 16.84 19.52
CA GLN A 34 -10.30 17.77 19.00
C GLN A 34 -10.24 19.14 19.66
N LEU A 35 -10.01 19.22 20.96
CA LEU A 35 -9.82 20.51 21.65
C LEU A 35 -8.61 21.27 21.07
N ARG A 36 -7.54 20.59 20.69
CA ARG A 36 -6.38 21.21 20.03
C ARG A 36 -6.74 21.83 18.67
N THR A 37 -7.69 21.25 17.94
CA THR A 37 -8.14 21.82 16.65
C THR A 37 -8.91 23.13 16.78
N GLN A 38 -9.40 23.46 18.01
CA GLN A 38 -10.12 24.69 18.30
C GLN A 38 -9.20 25.82 18.78
N ALA A 39 -7.89 25.56 18.96
CA ALA A 39 -6.94 26.56 19.41
C ALA A 39 -6.78 27.69 18.36
N PRO A 40 -6.63 28.96 18.81
CA PRO A 40 -6.35 30.06 17.90
C PRO A 40 -5.07 29.81 17.10
N GLY A 41 -5.10 30.03 15.78
CA GLY A 41 -3.96 29.80 14.90
C GLY A 41 -3.73 28.35 14.47
N PHE A 42 -4.60 27.40 14.85
CA PHE A 42 -4.47 25.99 14.43
C PHE A 42 -4.44 25.82 12.91
N TRP A 43 -5.22 26.60 12.18
CA TRP A 43 -5.35 26.54 10.73
C TRP A 43 -4.29 27.35 9.96
N ASP A 44 -3.40 28.05 10.67
CA ASP A 44 -2.33 28.84 10.05
C ASP A 44 -1.24 27.95 9.43
N ASP A 45 -1.03 26.76 9.99
CA ASP A 45 -0.18 25.71 9.43
C ASP A 45 -1.03 24.56 8.86
N GLN A 46 -1.27 24.60 7.56
CA GLN A 46 -2.10 23.62 6.88
C GLN A 46 -1.59 22.18 7.04
N LYS A 47 -0.26 21.96 6.99
CA LYS A 47 0.32 20.62 7.10
C LYS A 47 0.14 20.04 8.51
N ALA A 48 0.41 20.84 9.53
CA ALA A 48 0.19 20.44 10.92
C ALA A 48 -1.29 20.15 11.19
N ALA A 49 -2.19 20.97 10.65
CA ALA A 49 -3.63 20.78 10.75
C ALA A 49 -4.08 19.48 10.06
N GLU A 50 -3.62 19.18 8.86
CA GLU A 50 -3.92 17.93 8.14
C GLU A 50 -3.41 16.70 8.90
N ALA A 51 -2.18 16.73 9.42
CA ALA A 51 -1.62 15.64 10.23
C ALA A 51 -2.45 15.40 11.49
N GLN A 52 -2.86 16.46 12.18
CA GLN A 52 -3.71 16.40 13.36
C GLN A 52 -5.09 15.82 13.04
N MET A 53 -5.72 16.27 11.96
CA MET A 53 -7.02 15.76 11.52
C MET A 53 -6.95 14.29 11.13
N LYS A 54 -5.86 13.87 10.46
CA LYS A 54 -5.62 12.45 10.13
C LYS A 54 -5.53 11.60 11.40
N LYS A 55 -4.83 12.09 12.43
CA LYS A 55 -4.73 11.42 13.73
C LYS A 55 -6.09 11.26 14.41
N VAL A 56 -6.88 12.33 14.49
CA VAL A 56 -8.23 12.29 15.04
C VAL A 56 -9.12 11.31 14.29
N LYS A 57 -9.11 11.37 12.96
CA LYS A 57 -9.87 10.46 12.10
C LYS A 57 -9.47 8.99 12.33
N GLY A 58 -8.18 8.70 12.48
CA GLY A 58 -7.69 7.34 12.76
C GLY A 58 -8.22 6.81 14.10
N LEU A 59 -8.20 7.62 15.16
CA LEU A 59 -8.76 7.24 16.45
C LEU A 59 -10.28 7.02 16.37
N GLN A 60 -11.01 7.90 15.68
CA GLN A 60 -12.46 7.79 15.49
C GLN A 60 -12.84 6.52 14.70
N GLN A 61 -12.05 6.12 13.72
CA GLN A 61 -12.28 4.87 12.97
C GLN A 61 -12.20 3.62 13.85
N TRP A 62 -11.27 3.57 14.80
CA TRP A 62 -11.21 2.49 15.78
C TRP A 62 -12.43 2.43 16.69
N ILE A 63 -12.84 3.59 17.22
CA ILE A 63 -14.04 3.70 18.07
C ILE A 63 -15.29 3.29 17.29
N SER A 64 -15.43 3.79 16.05
CA SER A 64 -16.57 3.48 15.17
C SER A 64 -16.63 1.99 14.84
N GLY A 65 -15.50 1.40 14.44
CA GLY A 65 -15.41 -0.04 14.13
C GLY A 65 -15.75 -0.92 15.34
N TYR A 66 -15.28 -0.56 16.54
CA TYR A 66 -15.65 -1.28 17.74
C TYR A 66 -17.14 -1.14 18.07
N ASN A 67 -17.71 0.07 17.95
CA ASN A 67 -19.13 0.29 18.22
C ASN A 67 -20.01 -0.51 17.27
N GLU A 68 -19.63 -0.62 16.00
CA GLU A 68 -20.32 -1.47 15.01
C GLU A 68 -20.28 -2.93 15.42
N VAL A 69 -19.12 -3.46 15.77
CA VAL A 69 -18.95 -4.84 16.25
C VAL A 69 -19.81 -5.09 17.48
N LYS A 70 -19.80 -4.17 18.45
CA LYS A 70 -20.60 -4.27 19.65
C LYS A 70 -22.10 -4.31 19.34
N THR A 71 -22.57 -3.42 18.47
CA THR A 71 -23.98 -3.37 18.05
C THR A 71 -24.40 -4.68 17.42
N LEU A 72 -23.61 -5.22 16.50
CA LEU A 72 -23.88 -6.50 15.84
C LEU A 72 -23.88 -7.66 16.86
N ALA A 73 -22.97 -7.68 17.82
CA ALA A 73 -22.94 -8.71 18.87
C ALA A 73 -24.18 -8.65 19.78
N ASP A 74 -24.62 -7.42 20.13
CA ASP A 74 -25.84 -7.21 20.92
C ASP A 74 -27.09 -7.62 20.11
N GLU A 75 -27.13 -7.37 18.80
CA GLU A 75 -28.20 -7.85 17.90
C GLU A 75 -28.30 -9.36 17.85
N VAL A 76 -27.18 -10.09 17.85
CA VAL A 76 -27.18 -11.57 17.91
C VAL A 76 -27.81 -12.06 19.22
N GLN A 77 -27.44 -11.42 20.34
CA GLN A 77 -28.01 -11.76 21.64
C GLN A 77 -29.52 -11.55 21.64
N LEU A 78 -29.97 -10.40 21.14
CA LEU A 78 -31.39 -10.05 21.05
C LEU A 78 -32.16 -11.00 20.13
N ALA A 79 -31.62 -11.34 18.96
CA ALA A 79 -32.22 -12.28 18.03
C ALA A 79 -32.32 -13.69 18.65
N PHE A 80 -31.30 -14.14 19.39
CA PHE A 80 -31.30 -15.41 20.08
C PHE A 80 -32.36 -15.48 21.19
N ASP A 81 -32.58 -14.38 21.92
CA ASP A 81 -33.59 -14.30 22.95
C ASP A 81 -35.01 -14.26 22.34
N PHE A 82 -35.21 -13.50 21.27
CA PHE A 82 -36.48 -13.50 20.53
C PHE A 82 -36.82 -14.86 19.87
N TYR A 83 -35.81 -15.62 19.47
CA TYR A 83 -36.02 -16.99 18.95
C TYR A 83 -36.59 -17.89 20.05
N LYS A 84 -36.15 -17.78 21.30
CA LYS A 84 -36.73 -18.55 22.43
C LYS A 84 -38.19 -18.21 22.67
N ASP A 85 -38.57 -16.97 22.34
CA ASP A 85 -39.93 -16.48 22.46
C ASP A 85 -40.77 -16.69 21.17
N GLU A 86 -40.21 -17.41 20.18
CA GLU A 86 -40.83 -17.75 18.88
C GLU A 86 -41.16 -16.49 18.02
N LEU A 87 -40.47 -15.38 18.24
CA LEU A 87 -40.71 -14.11 17.55
C LEU A 87 -39.88 -13.93 16.27
N VAL A 88 -38.81 -14.68 16.10
CA VAL A 88 -37.92 -14.66 14.93
C VAL A 88 -37.59 -16.08 14.50
N THR A 89 -37.14 -16.24 13.24
CA THR A 89 -36.76 -17.52 12.66
C THR A 89 -35.32 -17.90 13.00
N GLU A 90 -35.00 -19.19 12.90
CA GLU A 90 -33.63 -19.70 13.04
C GLU A 90 -32.69 -19.07 12.02
N GLU A 91 -33.14 -18.87 10.77
CA GLU A 91 -32.38 -18.26 9.69
C GLU A 91 -31.97 -16.81 10.01
N GLU A 92 -32.88 -16.02 10.62
CA GLU A 92 -32.59 -14.65 11.05
C GLU A 92 -31.52 -14.59 12.14
N VAL A 93 -31.50 -15.55 13.07
CA VAL A 93 -30.46 -15.65 14.10
C VAL A 93 -29.12 -16.02 13.48
N ASP A 94 -29.11 -16.99 12.58
CA ASP A 94 -27.87 -17.41 11.89
C ASP A 94 -27.30 -16.30 11.01
N ASP A 95 -28.15 -15.54 10.32
CA ASP A 95 -27.74 -14.36 9.53
C ASP A 95 -27.14 -13.25 10.41
N ALA A 96 -27.76 -12.96 11.56
CA ALA A 96 -27.23 -12.00 12.51
C ALA A 96 -25.86 -12.44 13.04
N TYR A 97 -25.72 -13.73 13.36
CA TYR A 97 -24.45 -14.28 13.81
C TYR A 97 -23.36 -14.20 12.75
N VAL A 98 -23.65 -14.54 11.50
CA VAL A 98 -22.67 -14.47 10.39
C VAL A 98 -22.18 -13.03 10.20
N LYS A 99 -23.06 -12.04 10.27
CA LYS A 99 -22.68 -10.62 10.19
C LYS A 99 -21.76 -10.22 11.34
N ALA A 100 -22.14 -10.58 12.57
CA ALA A 100 -21.41 -10.21 13.75
C ALA A 100 -20.04 -10.88 13.82
N ILE A 101 -19.93 -12.19 13.54
CA ILE A 101 -18.64 -12.89 13.55
C ILE A 101 -17.70 -12.37 12.47
N THR A 102 -18.23 -12.04 11.29
CA THR A 102 -17.46 -11.43 10.22
C THR A 102 -16.86 -10.07 10.63
N ALA A 103 -17.67 -9.24 11.30
CA ALA A 103 -17.22 -7.94 11.79
C ALA A 103 -16.18 -8.07 12.92
N VAL A 104 -16.38 -9.01 13.87
CA VAL A 104 -15.40 -9.31 14.94
C VAL A 104 -14.06 -9.72 14.32
N GLU A 105 -14.09 -10.69 13.41
CA GLU A 105 -12.88 -11.20 12.75
C GLU A 105 -12.17 -10.13 11.95
N ALA A 106 -12.89 -9.26 11.26
CA ALA A 106 -12.29 -8.13 10.52
C ALA A 106 -11.59 -7.16 11.45
N LEU A 107 -12.19 -6.84 12.60
CA LEU A 107 -11.58 -5.91 13.56
C LEU A 107 -10.38 -6.54 14.29
N GLU A 108 -10.44 -7.83 14.63
CA GLU A 108 -9.31 -8.57 15.17
C GLU A 108 -8.14 -8.59 14.19
N LEU A 109 -8.42 -8.85 12.92
CA LEU A 109 -7.41 -8.84 11.86
C LEU A 109 -6.76 -7.46 11.70
N LYS A 110 -7.57 -6.41 11.70
CA LYS A 110 -7.07 -5.03 11.67
C LYS A 110 -6.19 -4.71 12.88
N ASN A 111 -6.51 -5.24 14.06
CA ASN A 111 -5.70 -5.05 15.28
C ASN A 111 -4.34 -5.75 15.22
N MET A 112 -4.14 -6.70 14.32
CA MET A 112 -2.84 -7.34 14.07
C MET A 112 -1.89 -6.46 13.26
N LEU A 113 -2.42 -5.43 12.58
CA LEU A 113 -1.66 -4.49 11.77
C LEU A 113 -1.16 -3.32 12.64
N ARG A 114 0.00 -3.51 13.29
CA ARG A 114 0.55 -2.59 14.31
C ARG A 114 1.72 -1.76 13.84
N GLU A 115 2.34 -2.12 12.73
CA GLU A 115 3.47 -1.37 12.18
C GLU A 115 2.96 -0.06 11.54
N GLU A 116 3.73 1.01 11.65
CA GLU A 116 3.39 2.30 11.05
C GLU A 116 3.17 2.19 9.54
N ALA A 117 3.99 1.38 8.87
CA ALA A 117 3.87 1.11 7.45
C ALA A 117 2.56 0.39 7.08
N ASP A 118 1.96 -0.38 7.99
CA ASP A 118 0.72 -1.13 7.71
C ASP A 118 -0.46 -0.24 7.33
N GLN A 119 -0.48 1.01 7.81
CA GLN A 119 -1.53 1.98 7.51
C GLN A 119 -1.39 2.65 6.14
N MET A 120 -0.27 2.42 5.47
CA MET A 120 0.05 3.08 4.21
C MET A 120 -0.68 2.45 3.03
N ASP A 121 -0.79 3.21 1.96
CA ASP A 121 -1.07 2.71 0.64
C ASP A 121 0.07 1.79 0.19
N CYS A 122 -0.14 0.98 -0.84
CA CYS A 122 0.90 0.08 -1.32
C CYS A 122 1.15 0.20 -2.83
N VAL A 123 2.37 -0.13 -3.20
CA VAL A 123 2.78 -0.38 -4.58
C VAL A 123 2.99 -1.88 -4.74
N LEU A 124 2.25 -2.49 -5.65
CA LEU A 124 2.32 -3.91 -5.97
C LEU A 124 2.94 -4.07 -7.36
N LYS A 125 4.12 -4.69 -7.42
CA LYS A 125 4.83 -4.96 -8.67
C LYS A 125 4.80 -6.44 -8.98
N ILE A 126 4.37 -6.77 -10.19
CA ILE A 126 4.31 -8.14 -10.70
C ILE A 126 5.34 -8.27 -11.82
N ASN A 127 6.18 -9.32 -11.78
CA ASN A 127 7.08 -9.64 -12.86
C ASN A 127 6.86 -11.08 -13.30
N SER A 128 6.76 -11.30 -14.61
CA SER A 128 6.70 -12.64 -15.17
C SER A 128 8.02 -13.40 -14.97
N GLY A 129 7.92 -14.71 -14.80
CA GLY A 129 9.10 -15.58 -14.76
C GLY A 129 9.72 -15.82 -16.14
N ALA A 130 10.78 -16.62 -16.16
CA ALA A 130 11.58 -16.87 -17.37
C ALA A 130 10.91 -17.78 -18.44
N CYS A 131 9.69 -18.29 -18.22
CA CYS A 131 9.06 -19.30 -19.06
C CYS A 131 8.22 -18.76 -20.23
N GLY A 132 8.60 -17.63 -20.85
CA GLY A 132 7.95 -17.10 -22.06
C GLY A 132 6.48 -16.76 -21.91
N THR A 133 5.67 -16.99 -22.94
CA THR A 133 4.26 -16.59 -23.04
C THR A 133 3.40 -17.09 -21.87
N GLU A 134 3.61 -18.33 -21.40
CA GLU A 134 2.84 -18.89 -20.28
C GLU A 134 3.04 -18.13 -18.95
N SER A 135 4.28 -17.70 -18.66
CA SER A 135 4.56 -16.90 -17.45
C SER A 135 4.09 -15.45 -17.58
N GLN A 136 4.07 -14.92 -18.80
CA GLN A 136 3.52 -13.58 -19.08
C GLN A 136 1.98 -13.57 -18.91
N ASP A 137 1.30 -14.64 -19.37
CA ASP A 137 -0.12 -14.82 -19.14
C ASP A 137 -0.43 -15.00 -17.63
N TRP A 138 0.38 -15.80 -16.92
CA TRP A 138 0.24 -15.95 -15.48
C TRP A 138 0.36 -14.61 -14.72
N ALA A 139 1.33 -13.79 -15.09
CA ALA A 139 1.47 -12.46 -14.51
C ALA A 139 0.25 -11.57 -14.78
N SER A 140 -0.36 -11.65 -15.97
CA SER A 140 -1.62 -10.98 -16.30
C SER A 140 -2.80 -11.47 -15.45
N MET A 141 -2.87 -12.77 -15.21
CA MET A 141 -3.91 -13.35 -14.33
C MET A 141 -3.77 -12.85 -12.89
N LEU A 142 -2.55 -12.78 -12.35
CA LEU A 142 -2.28 -12.22 -11.02
C LEU A 142 -2.64 -10.72 -10.96
N MET A 143 -2.31 -9.94 -11.99
CA MET A 143 -2.71 -8.55 -12.08
C MET A 143 -4.24 -8.41 -11.95
N ARG A 144 -4.98 -9.19 -12.71
CA ARG A 144 -6.45 -9.19 -12.64
C ARG A 144 -6.95 -9.58 -11.25
N MET A 145 -6.36 -10.59 -10.61
CA MET A 145 -6.71 -11.05 -9.28
C MET A 145 -6.58 -9.92 -8.24
N TYR A 146 -5.47 -9.18 -8.26
CA TYR A 146 -5.26 -8.07 -7.31
C TYR A 146 -6.15 -6.85 -7.61
N LEU A 147 -6.42 -6.56 -8.88
CA LEU A 147 -7.38 -5.50 -9.25
C LEU A 147 -8.79 -5.85 -8.76
N ARG A 148 -9.21 -7.10 -8.88
CA ARG A 148 -10.50 -7.58 -8.36
C ARG A 148 -10.57 -7.53 -6.83
N TYR A 149 -9.50 -7.92 -6.17
CA TYR A 149 -9.39 -7.77 -4.72
C TYR A 149 -9.56 -6.31 -4.29
N ALA A 150 -8.85 -5.40 -4.93
CA ALA A 150 -8.94 -3.97 -4.66
C ALA A 150 -10.37 -3.43 -4.87
N GLU A 151 -11.02 -3.80 -5.98
CA GLU A 151 -12.40 -3.42 -6.29
C GLU A 151 -13.38 -3.91 -5.21
N THR A 152 -13.28 -5.17 -4.81
CA THR A 152 -14.18 -5.78 -3.82
C THR A 152 -14.04 -5.14 -2.43
N HIS A 153 -12.83 -4.69 -2.07
CA HIS A 153 -12.54 -4.05 -0.78
C HIS A 153 -12.66 -2.52 -0.82
N GLY A 154 -13.13 -1.94 -1.92
CA GLY A 154 -13.32 -0.50 -2.06
C GLY A 154 -11.99 0.28 -2.12
N TYR A 155 -10.89 -0.37 -2.45
CA TYR A 155 -9.61 0.29 -2.69
C TYR A 155 -9.58 0.94 -4.06
N LYS A 156 -8.88 2.07 -4.15
CA LYS A 156 -8.56 2.68 -5.44
C LYS A 156 -7.29 2.04 -5.98
N ALA A 157 -7.41 1.33 -7.10
CA ALA A 157 -6.26 0.73 -7.79
C ALA A 157 -5.97 1.48 -9.10
N THR A 158 -4.71 1.85 -9.30
CA THR A 158 -4.24 2.56 -10.50
C THR A 158 -3.02 1.83 -11.06
N ILE A 159 -3.04 1.49 -12.34
CA ILE A 159 -1.88 0.90 -13.02
C ILE A 159 -0.91 2.04 -13.34
N ALA A 160 0.21 2.09 -12.60
CA ALA A 160 1.24 3.11 -12.78
C ALA A 160 2.19 2.77 -13.95
N ASN A 161 2.47 1.48 -14.15
CA ASN A 161 3.29 1.02 -15.27
C ASN A 161 2.82 -0.35 -15.74
N LEU A 162 2.82 -0.55 -17.06
CA LEU A 162 2.45 -1.81 -17.69
C LEU A 162 3.36 -2.07 -18.89
N GLN A 163 4.04 -3.20 -18.87
CA GLN A 163 4.80 -3.70 -20.03
C GLN A 163 4.15 -4.98 -20.54
N GLU A 164 3.59 -4.91 -21.71
CA GLU A 164 2.93 -6.04 -22.37
C GLU A 164 3.93 -7.15 -22.71
N GLY A 165 3.44 -8.37 -22.80
CA GLY A 165 4.18 -9.54 -23.28
C GLY A 165 4.42 -9.48 -24.78
N ASP A 166 5.27 -10.39 -25.29
CA ASP A 166 5.61 -10.41 -26.71
C ASP A 166 4.46 -10.96 -27.57
N GLU A 167 3.72 -11.95 -27.07
CA GLU A 167 2.61 -12.61 -27.77
C GLU A 167 1.30 -12.51 -26.96
N ALA A 168 1.38 -12.62 -25.64
CA ALA A 168 0.24 -12.53 -24.73
C ALA A 168 0.72 -12.17 -23.32
N GLY A 169 -0.22 -11.72 -22.47
CA GLY A 169 0.06 -11.41 -21.08
C GLY A 169 0.93 -10.17 -20.86
N ILE A 170 1.65 -10.14 -19.75
CA ILE A 170 2.48 -8.99 -19.34
C ILE A 170 3.87 -9.45 -18.88
N LYS A 171 4.91 -8.65 -19.17
CA LYS A 171 6.26 -8.82 -18.63
C LYS A 171 6.36 -8.28 -17.22
N THR A 172 5.86 -7.07 -17.00
CA THR A 172 5.82 -6.43 -15.70
C THR A 172 4.62 -5.51 -15.61
N CYS A 173 4.10 -5.38 -14.39
CA CYS A 173 3.04 -4.44 -14.05
C CYS A 173 3.33 -3.83 -12.68
N THR A 174 3.05 -2.54 -12.53
CA THR A 174 3.08 -1.84 -11.24
C THR A 174 1.70 -1.25 -10.99
N ILE A 175 1.10 -1.62 -9.87
CA ILE A 175 -0.22 -1.17 -9.44
C ILE A 175 -0.06 -0.39 -8.13
N GLU A 176 -0.56 0.82 -8.07
CA GLU A 176 -0.74 1.59 -6.85
C GLU A 176 -2.12 1.30 -6.29
N ILE A 177 -2.18 0.85 -5.04
CA ILE A 177 -3.44 0.51 -4.35
C ILE A 177 -3.55 1.42 -3.12
N SER A 178 -4.54 2.29 -3.14
CA SER A 178 -4.80 3.27 -2.09
C SER A 178 -6.05 2.92 -1.31
N GLY A 179 -5.92 2.92 0.01
CA GLY A 179 -7.00 2.68 0.95
C GLY A 179 -6.50 2.28 2.33
N ASP A 180 -7.40 2.22 3.28
CA ASP A 180 -7.07 1.95 4.68
C ASP A 180 -6.35 0.60 4.83
N TYR A 181 -5.11 0.64 5.35
CA TYR A 181 -4.27 -0.54 5.60
C TYR A 181 -3.97 -1.39 4.36
N ALA A 182 -3.97 -0.80 3.17
CA ALA A 182 -3.74 -1.54 1.91
C ALA A 182 -2.40 -2.30 1.94
N TYR A 183 -1.31 -1.66 2.39
CA TYR A 183 -0.02 -2.33 2.55
C TYR A 183 -0.08 -3.43 3.61
N GLY A 184 -0.65 -3.16 4.77
CA GLY A 184 -0.72 -4.13 5.87
C GLY A 184 -1.39 -5.43 5.49
N TYR A 185 -2.49 -5.38 4.76
CA TYR A 185 -3.18 -6.57 4.26
C TYR A 185 -2.40 -7.28 3.14
N LEU A 186 -1.79 -6.54 2.23
CA LEU A 186 -1.15 -7.12 1.04
C LEU A 186 0.33 -7.45 1.23
N LYS A 187 1.00 -7.01 2.31
CA LYS A 187 2.42 -7.30 2.56
C LYS A 187 2.76 -8.80 2.56
N GLY A 188 1.80 -9.63 2.94
CA GLY A 188 1.92 -11.09 2.91
C GLY A 188 1.95 -11.70 1.51
N GLU A 189 1.58 -10.96 0.46
CA GLU A 189 1.59 -11.44 -0.91
C GLU A 189 3.00 -11.38 -1.57
N ASN A 190 3.98 -10.83 -0.86
CA ASN A 190 5.37 -10.78 -1.28
C ASN A 190 5.96 -12.17 -1.50
N GLY A 191 6.39 -12.47 -2.73
CA GLY A 191 7.05 -13.73 -3.04
C GLY A 191 6.76 -14.27 -4.43
N VAL A 192 7.07 -15.55 -4.62
CA VAL A 192 6.88 -16.26 -5.89
C VAL A 192 5.58 -17.04 -5.87
N HIS A 193 4.75 -16.79 -6.87
CA HIS A 193 3.48 -17.46 -7.12
C HIS A 193 3.64 -18.47 -8.25
N ARG A 194 3.31 -19.74 -7.98
CA ARG A 194 3.44 -20.86 -8.90
C ARG A 194 2.10 -21.24 -9.48
N LEU A 195 1.98 -21.25 -10.80
CA LEU A 195 0.85 -21.80 -11.55
C LEU A 195 1.17 -23.20 -12.06
N VAL A 196 0.23 -24.12 -11.94
CA VAL A 196 0.25 -25.44 -12.59
C VAL A 196 -1.08 -25.62 -13.29
N ARG A 197 -1.06 -25.74 -14.62
CA ARG A 197 -2.25 -25.99 -15.45
C ARG A 197 -1.88 -26.63 -16.77
N VAL A 198 -2.89 -27.16 -17.47
CA VAL A 198 -2.78 -27.48 -18.91
C VAL A 198 -2.64 -26.15 -19.66
N SER A 199 -1.54 -25.97 -20.39
CA SER A 199 -1.24 -24.70 -21.06
C SER A 199 -2.13 -24.49 -22.30
N PRO A 200 -2.81 -23.33 -22.41
CA PRO A 200 -3.56 -22.97 -23.61
C PRO A 200 -2.64 -22.61 -24.81
N TYR A 201 -1.36 -22.36 -24.54
CA TYR A 201 -0.36 -22.02 -25.56
C TYR A 201 0.43 -23.22 -26.08
N ASN A 202 0.21 -24.39 -25.48
CA ASN A 202 0.88 -25.63 -25.92
C ASN A 202 -0.06 -26.49 -26.77
N ALA A 203 0.23 -26.63 -28.08
CA ALA A 203 -0.58 -27.38 -29.00
C ALA A 203 -0.79 -28.87 -28.59
N GLN A 204 0.10 -29.44 -27.77
CA GLN A 204 0.02 -30.81 -27.29
C GLN A 204 -0.79 -30.92 -25.96
N GLY A 205 -1.33 -29.82 -25.44
CA GLY A 205 -2.07 -29.81 -24.18
C GLY A 205 -1.26 -30.28 -22.96
N LYS A 206 0.03 -30.02 -22.93
CA LYS A 206 0.89 -30.43 -21.82
C LYS A 206 0.62 -29.60 -20.58
N ARG A 207 0.67 -30.25 -19.43
CA ARG A 207 0.67 -29.63 -18.13
C ARG A 207 1.98 -28.87 -17.93
N MET A 208 1.89 -27.56 -17.68
CA MET A 208 3.02 -26.66 -17.54
C MET A 208 3.04 -26.05 -16.14
N THR A 209 4.25 -25.67 -15.72
CA THR A 209 4.46 -24.94 -14.47
C THR A 209 5.09 -23.59 -14.81
N SER A 210 4.46 -22.52 -14.33
CA SER A 210 4.91 -21.15 -14.55
C SER A 210 5.03 -20.40 -13.23
N PHE A 211 5.92 -19.43 -13.19
CA PHE A 211 6.20 -18.63 -12.02
C PHE A 211 6.03 -17.15 -12.35
N ALA A 212 5.58 -16.40 -11.37
CA ALA A 212 5.61 -14.95 -11.38
C ALA A 212 5.95 -14.46 -9.98
N SER A 213 6.68 -13.36 -9.88
CA SER A 213 7.02 -12.73 -8.61
C SER A 213 6.13 -11.53 -8.35
N VAL A 214 5.68 -11.41 -7.12
CA VAL A 214 4.91 -10.27 -6.61
C VAL A 214 5.75 -9.59 -5.53
N PHE A 215 5.89 -8.27 -5.64
CA PHE A 215 6.55 -7.42 -4.65
C PHE A 215 5.56 -6.38 -4.19
N VAL A 216 5.35 -6.31 -2.88
CA VAL A 216 4.48 -5.31 -2.25
C VAL A 216 5.33 -4.43 -1.35
N THR A 217 5.32 -3.14 -1.61
CA THR A 217 6.03 -2.12 -0.83
C THR A 217 5.07 -1.04 -0.37
N PRO A 218 5.29 -0.41 0.80
CA PRO A 218 4.47 0.72 1.19
C PRO A 218 4.69 1.89 0.22
N LEU A 219 3.62 2.58 -0.14
CA LEU A 219 3.69 3.85 -0.86
C LEU A 219 4.03 4.92 0.17
N VAL A 220 5.29 5.31 0.20
CA VAL A 220 5.74 6.44 1.04
C VAL A 220 5.22 7.71 0.42
N ASP A 221 4.45 8.51 1.18
CA ASP A 221 4.00 9.83 0.74
C ASP A 221 5.22 10.67 0.34
N ASP A 222 5.31 11.03 -0.93
CA ASP A 222 6.41 11.79 -1.54
C ASP A 222 6.40 13.27 -1.15
N THR A 223 6.14 13.61 0.09
CA THR A 223 6.48 14.93 0.60
C THR A 223 7.98 14.98 0.93
N ILE A 224 8.79 14.79 -0.10
CA ILE A 224 10.21 15.14 -0.02
C ILE A 224 10.28 16.66 0.03
N GLU A 225 10.45 17.21 1.22
CA GLU A 225 10.73 18.64 1.39
C GLU A 225 12.16 18.90 0.97
N VAL A 226 12.31 19.49 -0.20
CA VAL A 226 13.61 19.99 -0.67
C VAL A 226 13.84 21.36 -0.06
N ASN A 227 14.67 21.44 0.96
CA ASN A 227 15.09 22.72 1.55
C ASN A 227 16.32 23.25 0.79
N ILE A 228 16.14 24.34 0.03
CA ILE A 228 17.23 25.04 -0.65
C ILE A 228 17.72 26.16 0.25
N GLU A 229 18.95 26.05 0.74
CA GLU A 229 19.59 27.08 1.55
C GLU A 229 20.11 28.23 0.66
N PRO A 230 19.57 29.46 0.74
CA PRO A 230 20.02 30.56 -0.09
C PRO A 230 21.51 30.92 0.12
N ALA A 231 22.03 30.65 1.30
CA ALA A 231 23.44 30.94 1.64
C ALA A 231 24.43 30.05 0.85
N ARG A 232 24.00 28.94 0.32
CA ARG A 232 24.81 28.00 -0.48
C ARG A 232 24.63 28.17 -1.98
N MET A 233 23.87 29.20 -2.40
CA MET A 233 23.67 29.53 -3.81
C MET A 233 24.54 30.69 -4.23
N SER A 234 25.19 30.57 -5.39
CA SER A 234 25.82 31.69 -6.09
C SER A 234 25.29 31.78 -7.51
N TRP A 235 25.20 33.03 -8.00
CA TRP A 235 24.61 33.32 -9.29
C TRP A 235 25.59 34.09 -10.16
N ASP A 236 25.80 33.58 -11.37
CA ASP A 236 26.51 34.27 -12.42
C ASP A 236 25.58 34.54 -13.60
N THR A 237 25.76 35.65 -14.27
CA THR A 237 25.07 35.96 -15.52
C THR A 237 26.04 35.92 -16.67
N PHE A 238 25.61 35.44 -17.80
CA PHE A 238 26.43 35.36 -18.99
C PHE A 238 25.62 35.63 -20.26
N ARG A 239 26.33 35.90 -21.33
CA ARG A 239 25.72 36.17 -22.63
C ARG A 239 25.42 34.81 -23.31
N SER A 240 24.16 34.56 -23.62
CA SER A 240 23.77 33.37 -24.38
C SER A 240 24.30 33.50 -25.81
N GLY A 241 25.29 32.68 -26.17
CA GLY A 241 25.79 32.59 -27.55
C GLY A 241 24.79 31.90 -28.45
N GLY A 242 24.37 32.53 -29.52
CA GLY A 242 23.49 31.92 -30.53
C GLY A 242 23.48 32.70 -31.83
N ALA A 243 23.22 32.06 -32.96
CA ALA A 243 23.07 32.71 -34.28
C ALA A 243 21.79 33.53 -34.31
N GLY A 244 21.88 34.84 -34.11
CA GLY A 244 20.72 35.75 -34.23
C GLY A 244 20.90 37.15 -33.71
N GLY A 245 20.90 38.14 -34.59
CA GLY A 245 20.57 39.57 -34.43
C GLY A 245 21.44 40.39 -33.47
N GLN A 246 21.63 41.67 -33.79
CA GLN A 246 22.47 42.65 -33.04
C GLN A 246 22.13 42.78 -31.52
N ASN A 247 20.98 42.32 -31.05
CA ASN A 247 20.57 42.41 -29.64
C ASN A 247 20.97 41.19 -28.80
N VAL A 248 21.26 40.04 -29.40
CA VAL A 248 21.62 38.78 -28.66
C VAL A 248 23.00 38.92 -28.00
N ASN A 249 23.87 39.74 -28.57
CA ASN A 249 25.24 39.97 -28.07
C ASN A 249 25.36 41.10 -27.03
N LYS A 250 24.28 41.80 -26.69
CA LYS A 250 24.29 42.93 -25.75
C LYS A 250 23.62 42.66 -24.41
N VAL A 251 22.77 41.66 -24.30
CA VAL A 251 22.00 41.38 -23.07
C VAL A 251 22.46 40.05 -22.45
N GLU A 252 22.86 40.12 -21.18
CA GLU A 252 23.24 38.94 -20.39
C GLU A 252 21.98 38.29 -19.82
N SER A 253 21.29 37.54 -20.67
CA SER A 253 20.04 36.81 -20.29
C SER A 253 20.31 35.41 -19.74
N GLY A 254 21.47 34.81 -20.04
CA GLY A 254 21.88 33.52 -19.50
C GLY A 254 22.18 33.59 -18.01
N VAL A 255 21.75 32.58 -17.29
CA VAL A 255 21.93 32.48 -15.84
C VAL A 255 22.64 31.19 -15.51
N ARG A 256 23.64 31.29 -14.65
CA ARG A 256 24.36 30.14 -14.09
C ARG A 256 24.14 30.13 -12.58
N LEU A 257 23.53 29.05 -12.09
CA LEU A 257 23.34 28.77 -10.68
C LEU A 257 24.38 27.75 -10.23
N ARG A 258 25.14 28.08 -9.19
CA ARG A 258 25.99 27.13 -8.49
C ARG A 258 25.42 26.91 -7.10
N TYR A 259 25.21 25.65 -6.75
CA TYR A 259 24.71 25.26 -5.45
C TYR A 259 25.68 24.30 -4.79
N GLN A 260 26.17 24.64 -3.61
CA GLN A 260 27.02 23.76 -2.79
C GLN A 260 26.12 22.80 -2.03
N TYR A 261 25.86 21.65 -2.64
CA TYR A 261 25.08 20.59 -2.02
C TYR A 261 25.93 19.84 -1.00
N LYS A 262 25.38 19.65 0.19
CA LYS A 262 25.93 18.77 1.20
C LYS A 262 24.95 17.66 1.43
N ASP A 263 25.36 16.43 1.17
CA ASP A 263 24.55 15.25 1.39
C ASP A 263 24.26 15.09 2.89
N PRO A 264 22.98 15.13 3.32
CA PRO A 264 22.62 15.04 4.74
C PRO A 264 22.95 13.68 5.36
N TYR A 265 23.13 12.62 4.55
CA TYR A 265 23.34 11.25 4.99
C TYR A 265 24.83 10.86 4.99
N THR A 266 25.57 11.25 3.96
CA THR A 266 27.00 10.90 3.82
C THR A 266 27.92 12.02 4.27
N GLY A 267 27.42 13.27 4.31
CA GLY A 267 28.23 14.46 4.60
C GLY A 267 29.10 14.91 3.44
N GLU A 268 29.05 14.23 2.29
CA GLU A 268 29.81 14.59 1.09
C GLU A 268 29.32 15.92 0.52
N GLU A 269 30.26 16.74 0.04
CA GLU A 269 29.96 18.03 -0.57
C GLU A 269 30.18 17.96 -2.08
N GLU A 270 29.20 18.46 -2.83
CA GLU A 270 29.18 18.45 -4.30
C GLU A 270 28.70 19.80 -4.81
N GLU A 271 29.33 20.34 -5.85
CA GLU A 271 28.86 21.54 -6.55
C GLU A 271 27.87 21.13 -7.67
N ILE A 272 26.64 21.56 -7.55
CA ILE A 272 25.63 21.43 -8.60
C ILE A 272 25.64 22.70 -9.44
N LEU A 273 25.95 22.55 -10.73
CA LEU A 273 25.99 23.65 -11.70
C LEU A 273 24.80 23.55 -12.65
N ILE A 274 23.97 24.60 -12.70
CA ILE A 274 22.83 24.68 -13.59
C ILE A 274 22.92 25.93 -14.45
N GLU A 275 22.92 25.76 -15.75
CA GLU A 275 22.87 26.86 -16.72
C GLU A 275 21.49 26.89 -17.39
N ASN A 276 20.88 28.08 -17.44
CA ASN A 276 19.60 28.26 -18.14
C ASN A 276 19.67 29.48 -19.08
N THR A 277 19.36 29.21 -20.34
CA THR A 277 19.31 30.23 -21.42
C THR A 277 18.03 30.14 -22.24
N GLU A 278 17.03 29.47 -21.69
CA GLU A 278 15.78 29.08 -22.35
C GLU A 278 14.95 30.28 -22.84
N THR A 279 15.04 31.37 -22.08
CA THR A 279 14.29 32.59 -22.42
C THR A 279 15.23 33.82 -22.54
N ARG A 280 14.73 34.92 -23.14
CA ARG A 280 15.41 36.20 -23.18
C ARG A 280 15.26 37.02 -21.90
N ASP A 281 14.48 36.54 -20.96
CA ASP A 281 14.16 37.16 -19.68
C ASP A 281 15.01 36.53 -18.55
N GLN A 282 15.94 37.29 -18.02
CA GLN A 282 16.83 36.82 -16.96
C GLN A 282 16.12 36.38 -15.69
N PRO A 283 15.11 37.11 -15.14
CA PRO A 283 14.32 36.66 -14.01
C PRO A 283 13.65 35.28 -14.23
N LYS A 284 13.12 35.06 -15.44
CA LYS A 284 12.46 33.78 -15.79
C LYS A 284 13.47 32.64 -15.90
N ASN A 285 14.68 32.91 -16.40
CA ASN A 285 15.76 31.92 -16.43
C ASN A 285 16.25 31.58 -15.01
N ARG A 286 16.23 32.52 -14.06
CA ARG A 286 16.53 32.27 -12.65
C ARG A 286 15.48 31.36 -12.02
N GLU A 287 14.19 31.61 -12.27
CA GLU A 287 13.09 30.78 -11.79
C GLU A 287 13.18 29.35 -12.34
N ASN A 288 13.46 29.21 -13.64
CA ASN A 288 13.66 27.92 -14.28
C ASN A 288 14.87 27.16 -13.69
N ALA A 289 15.97 27.85 -13.42
CA ALA A 289 17.15 27.24 -12.79
C ALA A 289 16.85 26.75 -11.37
N LEU A 290 16.10 27.51 -10.56
CA LEU A 290 15.64 27.08 -9.24
C LEU A 290 14.71 25.87 -9.31
N ARG A 291 13.83 25.82 -10.30
CA ARG A 291 12.93 24.66 -10.51
C ARG A 291 13.74 23.41 -10.86
N LEU A 292 14.76 23.54 -11.70
CA LEU A 292 15.66 22.44 -12.05
C LEU A 292 16.48 21.98 -10.82
N LEU A 293 16.97 22.91 -10.00
CA LEU A 293 17.68 22.58 -8.77
C LEU A 293 16.79 21.78 -7.82
N ARG A 294 15.53 22.20 -7.63
CA ARG A 294 14.56 21.46 -6.81
C ARG A 294 14.34 20.05 -7.31
N SER A 295 14.19 19.89 -8.63
CA SER A 295 14.02 18.57 -9.24
C SER A 295 15.25 17.67 -9.01
N MET A 296 16.46 18.21 -9.18
CA MET A 296 17.70 17.44 -8.96
C MET A 296 17.89 17.03 -7.49
N LEU A 297 17.58 17.91 -6.56
CA LEU A 297 17.65 17.61 -5.12
C LEU A 297 16.56 16.61 -4.70
N TYR A 298 15.38 16.74 -5.27
CA TYR A 298 14.29 15.76 -5.10
C TYR A 298 14.70 14.35 -5.57
N ASP A 299 15.29 14.26 -6.76
CA ASP A 299 15.77 12.99 -7.30
C ASP A 299 16.88 12.36 -6.42
N LYS A 300 17.79 13.17 -5.89
CA LYS A 300 18.83 12.69 -4.95
C LYS A 300 18.21 12.12 -3.67
N GLU A 301 17.28 12.85 -3.06
CA GLU A 301 16.59 12.39 -1.85
C GLU A 301 15.76 11.10 -2.12
N LEU A 302 15.09 11.03 -3.28
CA LEU A 302 14.37 9.83 -3.70
C LEU A 302 15.29 8.62 -3.84
N GLN A 303 16.48 8.81 -4.45
CA GLN A 303 17.49 7.75 -4.59
C GLN A 303 17.99 7.28 -3.22
N HIS A 304 18.21 8.18 -2.26
CA HIS A 304 18.59 7.82 -0.90
C HIS A 304 17.52 6.98 -0.21
N ARG A 305 16.27 7.41 -0.26
CA ARG A 305 15.15 6.65 0.31
C ARG A 305 14.99 5.28 -0.34
N MET A 306 15.13 5.19 -1.67
CA MET A 306 15.11 3.90 -2.38
C MET A 306 16.29 3.01 -1.98
N ALA A 307 17.48 3.58 -1.77
CA ALA A 307 18.64 2.82 -1.33
C ALA A 307 18.50 2.31 0.11
N GLU A 308 17.91 3.08 1.01
CA GLU A 308 17.57 2.64 2.37
C GLU A 308 16.50 1.54 2.36
N GLN A 309 15.44 1.72 1.58
CA GLN A 309 14.43 0.68 1.38
C GLN A 309 15.05 -0.59 0.79
N ALA A 310 15.93 -0.46 -0.20
CA ALA A 310 16.63 -1.60 -0.78
C ALA A 310 17.57 -2.31 0.24
N LYS A 311 18.19 -1.58 1.17
CA LYS A 311 18.97 -2.17 2.27
C LYS A 311 18.07 -2.93 3.26
N VAL A 312 16.92 -2.36 3.61
CA VAL A 312 15.90 -3.03 4.44
C VAL A 312 15.34 -4.26 3.73
N GLU A 313 15.10 -4.19 2.43
CA GLU A 313 14.66 -5.33 1.61
C GLU A 313 15.77 -6.39 1.41
N ALA A 314 17.02 -5.99 1.29
CA ALA A 314 18.14 -6.93 1.18
C ALA A 314 18.42 -7.67 2.52
N GLY A 315 18.03 -7.08 3.65
CA GLY A 315 18.00 -7.74 4.96
C GLY A 315 16.85 -8.74 5.11
N LYS A 316 15.73 -8.52 4.41
CA LYS A 316 14.67 -9.52 4.23
C LYS A 316 15.21 -10.51 3.20
N LYS A 317 15.50 -11.76 3.60
CA LYS A 317 16.02 -12.87 2.78
C LYS A 317 15.75 -12.66 1.30
N LYS A 318 16.81 -12.63 0.46
CA LYS A 318 16.70 -12.61 -1.01
C LYS A 318 15.57 -13.52 -1.42
N ILE A 319 14.55 -12.97 -2.10
CA ILE A 319 13.50 -13.77 -2.71
C ILE A 319 14.16 -14.51 -3.88
N GLU A 320 14.85 -15.60 -3.53
CA GLU A 320 15.39 -16.53 -4.52
C GLU A 320 14.23 -17.34 -5.08
N TRP A 321 14.34 -17.77 -6.32
CA TRP A 321 13.39 -18.65 -7.03
C TRP A 321 12.96 -19.89 -6.23
N GLY A 322 13.62 -20.19 -5.10
CA GLY A 322 13.31 -21.27 -4.15
C GLY A 322 12.22 -20.94 -3.13
N SER A 323 11.81 -19.69 -2.95
CA SER A 323 10.80 -19.31 -1.95
C SER A 323 9.42 -19.11 -2.56
N GLN A 324 8.82 -20.19 -3.03
CA GLN A 324 7.41 -20.17 -3.45
C GLN A 324 6.53 -19.96 -2.22
N ILE A 325 5.71 -18.91 -2.25
CA ILE A 325 4.75 -18.66 -1.18
C ILE A 325 3.43 -19.38 -1.41
N ARG A 326 2.99 -19.48 -2.69
CA ARG A 326 1.68 -20.05 -3.01
C ARG A 326 1.69 -20.79 -4.34
N SER A 327 1.01 -21.94 -4.38
CA SER A 327 0.80 -22.73 -5.59
C SER A 327 -0.68 -22.75 -5.96
N TYR A 328 -0.93 -22.52 -7.25
CA TYR A 328 -2.24 -22.51 -7.89
C TYR A 328 -2.29 -23.68 -8.86
N VAL A 329 -2.99 -24.74 -8.52
CA VAL A 329 -3.10 -25.97 -9.30
C VAL A 329 -4.52 -26.06 -9.84
N PHE A 330 -4.69 -25.69 -11.10
CA PHE A 330 -6.03 -25.57 -11.71
C PHE A 330 -6.69 -26.92 -11.94
N ASP A 331 -5.89 -27.89 -12.40
CA ASP A 331 -6.40 -29.24 -12.71
C ASP A 331 -6.91 -29.95 -11.46
N ASP A 332 -6.22 -29.79 -10.33
CA ASP A 332 -6.57 -30.38 -9.03
C ASP A 332 -7.53 -29.48 -8.22
N ARG A 333 -7.96 -28.36 -8.78
CA ARG A 333 -8.79 -27.36 -8.09
C ARG A 333 -8.26 -27.02 -6.70
N ARG A 334 -7.00 -26.61 -6.62
CA ARG A 334 -6.36 -26.31 -5.34
C ARG A 334 -5.46 -25.10 -5.42
N VAL A 335 -5.65 -24.17 -4.47
CA VAL A 335 -4.70 -23.10 -4.17
C VAL A 335 -4.21 -23.32 -2.75
N LYS A 336 -2.88 -23.38 -2.57
CA LYS A 336 -2.25 -23.61 -1.27
C LYS A 336 -1.12 -22.63 -1.02
N ASP A 337 -1.14 -21.96 0.14
CA ASP A 337 -0.01 -21.21 0.68
C ASP A 337 0.90 -22.15 1.46
N HIS A 338 2.19 -22.14 1.13
CA HIS A 338 3.19 -23.04 1.71
C HIS A 338 3.68 -22.59 3.09
N ARG A 339 3.47 -21.32 3.43
CA ARG A 339 3.91 -20.73 4.70
C ARG A 339 2.94 -21.04 5.83
N THR A 340 1.66 -20.90 5.56
CA THR A 340 0.58 -21.08 6.54
C THR A 340 -0.14 -22.42 6.42
N ASN A 341 0.11 -23.18 5.34
CA ASN A 341 -0.62 -24.37 4.95
C ASN A 341 -2.13 -24.13 4.67
N PHE A 342 -2.59 -22.88 4.66
CA PHE A 342 -3.97 -22.58 4.26
C PHE A 342 -4.19 -22.95 2.80
N GLN A 343 -5.32 -23.61 2.51
CA GLN A 343 -5.67 -24.04 1.16
C GLN A 343 -7.16 -23.93 0.91
N THR A 344 -7.53 -23.76 -0.35
CA THR A 344 -8.92 -23.74 -0.82
C THR A 344 -9.06 -24.47 -2.15
N SER A 345 -10.25 -25.02 -2.40
CA SER A 345 -10.63 -25.60 -3.70
C SER A 345 -11.31 -24.60 -4.64
N ASP A 346 -11.65 -23.40 -4.14
CA ASP A 346 -12.28 -22.32 -4.94
C ASP A 346 -11.22 -21.54 -5.73
N VAL A 347 -10.63 -22.20 -6.73
CA VAL A 347 -9.60 -21.56 -7.59
C VAL A 347 -10.16 -20.35 -8.32
N ASN A 348 -11.38 -20.44 -8.83
CA ASN A 348 -12.02 -19.35 -9.57
C ASN A 348 -12.27 -18.13 -8.65
N GLY A 349 -12.79 -18.37 -7.45
CA GLY A 349 -12.97 -17.30 -6.47
C GLY A 349 -11.66 -16.62 -6.12
N VAL A 350 -10.57 -17.38 -5.92
CA VAL A 350 -9.24 -16.80 -5.70
C VAL A 350 -8.81 -15.92 -6.87
N MET A 351 -8.95 -16.40 -8.11
CA MET A 351 -8.60 -15.63 -9.31
C MET A 351 -9.50 -14.41 -9.53
N ASP A 352 -10.69 -14.39 -8.96
CA ASP A 352 -11.60 -13.24 -8.91
C ASP A 352 -11.39 -12.34 -7.67
N GLY A 353 -10.28 -12.54 -6.93
CA GLY A 353 -9.85 -11.66 -5.85
C GLY A 353 -10.22 -12.11 -4.43
N LYS A 354 -10.83 -13.30 -4.23
CA LYS A 354 -11.14 -13.83 -2.89
C LYS A 354 -9.89 -14.41 -2.22
N ILE A 355 -8.96 -13.55 -1.83
CA ILE A 355 -7.70 -13.94 -1.20
C ILE A 355 -7.67 -13.70 0.32
N ASP A 356 -8.78 -13.24 0.91
CA ASP A 356 -8.90 -12.91 2.33
C ASP A 356 -8.46 -14.03 3.27
N GLY A 357 -8.81 -15.29 2.93
CA GLY A 357 -8.40 -16.44 3.73
C GLY A 357 -6.89 -16.63 3.81
N PHE A 358 -6.17 -16.33 2.72
CA PHE A 358 -4.70 -16.36 2.70
C PHE A 358 -4.09 -15.20 3.49
N ILE A 359 -4.66 -14.01 3.35
CA ILE A 359 -4.24 -12.81 4.09
C ILE A 359 -4.44 -13.03 5.59
N LYS A 360 -5.63 -13.52 6.00
CA LYS A 360 -5.94 -13.83 7.39
C LYS A 360 -4.97 -14.86 7.96
N ALA A 361 -4.75 -15.98 7.26
CA ALA A 361 -3.83 -17.03 7.70
C ALA A 361 -2.40 -16.50 7.87
N TYR A 362 -1.93 -15.67 6.92
CA TYR A 362 -0.61 -15.05 6.99
C TYR A 362 -0.48 -14.12 8.20
N LEU A 363 -1.44 -13.24 8.42
CA LEU A 363 -1.40 -12.29 9.55
C LEU A 363 -1.48 -13.02 10.89
N MET A 364 -2.28 -14.07 11.00
CA MET A 364 -2.35 -14.88 12.22
C MET A 364 -1.04 -15.60 12.54
N GLU A 365 -0.31 -16.07 11.54
CA GLU A 365 0.95 -16.79 11.71
C GLU A 365 2.12 -15.84 12.01
N PHE A 366 2.19 -14.70 11.33
CA PHE A 366 3.38 -13.85 11.31
C PHE A 366 3.23 -12.50 12.03
N ALA A 367 2.02 -11.94 12.16
CA ALA A 367 1.83 -10.67 12.85
C ALA A 367 1.84 -10.80 14.38
N GLY A 368 1.64 -12.01 14.92
CA GLY A 368 1.71 -12.31 16.36
C GLY A 368 3.13 -12.64 16.87
N SER A 369 4.10 -12.82 15.98
CA SER A 369 5.48 -13.24 16.31
C SER A 369 6.49 -12.09 16.35
N GLY A 370 6.04 -10.85 16.31
CA GLY A 370 6.87 -9.67 16.50
C GLY A 370 6.94 -9.28 17.97
N GLU A 371 7.70 -10.03 18.80
CA GLU A 371 8.33 -9.56 20.02
C GLU A 371 9.79 -9.18 19.75
#